data_92230be9e8ca8f4628a6fe55a2013389
#
_entry.id   92230be9e8ca8f4628a6fe55a2013389
#
_cell.length_a   1.000
_cell.length_b   1.000
_cell.length_c   1.000
_cell.angle_alpha   90.00
_cell.angle_beta   90.00
_cell.angle_gamma   90.00
#
_symmetry.space_group_name_H-M   'P 1'
#
loop_
_entity.id
_entity.type
_entity.pdbx_description
1 polymer ?
#
loop_
_entity_poly.entity_id
_entity_poly.type
_entity_poly.pdbx_seq_one_letter_code
_entity_poly.pdbx_strand_id
1 'polypeptide(L)'
;PQVQEARAAVAAAEAALDRGARDLERAEIKAPYAGRVQSKEVDIGQFVSKGDRLAGIYAVDSAEIRLPLPDEELAYVDVPLSYRGGGRQTGPPVTLSADFAGRRHTWQGRVVRTESEIDPVSRMVHVVAEVRDPYVPGSNPSRPPLAAGMFVEAEIEGRTVTDVVVLPWAALRGRDQVL
;
A
#
# COMPACT_ATOMS: atom_id res chain seq x y z
N PRO A 1 7.15 12.94 -59.92
CA PRO A 1 8.27 12.93 -58.93
C PRO A 1 8.18 14.09 -57.96
N GLN A 2 8.17 15.35 -58.46
CA GLN A 2 8.15 16.56 -57.62
C GLN A 2 7.00 16.65 -56.58
N VAL A 3 5.79 16.24 -56.93
CA VAL A 3 4.64 16.26 -56.03
C VAL A 3 4.80 15.23 -54.88
N GLN A 4 5.38 14.09 -55.16
CA GLN A 4 5.65 13.08 -54.13
C GLN A 4 6.77 13.53 -53.20
N GLU A 5 7.79 14.17 -53.72
CA GLU A 5 8.87 14.73 -52.94
C GLU A 5 8.39 15.88 -52.02
N ALA A 6 7.55 16.77 -52.55
CA ALA A 6 6.92 17.81 -51.75
C ALA A 6 6.02 17.25 -50.66
N ARG A 7 5.23 16.20 -50.93
CA ARG A 7 4.42 15.53 -49.88
C ARG A 7 5.28 14.86 -48.80
N ALA A 8 6.37 14.23 -49.21
CA ALA A 8 7.30 13.63 -48.25
C ALA A 8 7.97 14.70 -47.36
N ALA A 9 8.33 15.86 -47.95
CA ALA A 9 8.87 16.98 -47.19
C ALA A 9 7.87 17.55 -46.17
N VAL A 10 6.59 17.70 -46.54
CA VAL A 10 5.53 18.13 -45.64
C VAL A 10 5.35 17.13 -44.50
N ALA A 11 5.22 15.84 -44.81
CA ALA A 11 5.10 14.80 -43.77
C ALA A 11 6.28 14.75 -42.82
N ALA A 12 7.50 14.96 -43.34
CA ALA A 12 8.69 15.02 -42.49
C ALA A 12 8.69 16.26 -41.56
N ALA A 13 8.25 17.40 -42.06
CA ALA A 13 8.12 18.63 -41.27
C ALA A 13 7.04 18.51 -40.18
N GLU A 14 5.88 17.91 -40.50
CA GLU A 14 4.82 17.62 -39.54
C GLU A 14 5.32 16.67 -38.45
N ALA A 15 6.00 15.59 -38.80
CA ALA A 15 6.59 14.66 -37.85
C ALA A 15 7.65 15.31 -36.95
N ALA A 16 8.42 16.27 -37.49
CA ALA A 16 9.39 17.04 -36.70
C ALA A 16 8.70 18.01 -35.73
N LEU A 17 7.63 18.67 -36.16
CA LEU A 17 6.81 19.54 -35.32
C LEU A 17 6.18 18.76 -34.16
N ASP A 18 5.55 17.61 -34.45
CA ASP A 18 4.97 16.73 -33.43
C ASP A 18 6.00 16.23 -32.43
N ARG A 19 7.21 15.96 -32.88
CA ARG A 19 8.32 15.57 -31.98
C ARG A 19 8.71 16.73 -31.07
N GLY A 20 8.88 17.91 -31.62
CA GLY A 20 9.20 19.12 -30.86
C GLY A 20 8.12 19.47 -29.84
N ALA A 21 6.84 19.34 -30.22
CA ALA A 21 5.73 19.56 -29.30
C ALA A 21 5.73 18.57 -28.12
N ARG A 22 5.97 17.27 -28.39
CA ARG A 22 6.09 16.27 -27.33
C ARG A 22 7.31 16.48 -26.42
N ASP A 23 8.41 16.96 -26.98
CA ASP A 23 9.61 17.23 -26.19
C ASP A 23 9.42 18.47 -25.30
N LEU A 24 8.68 19.48 -25.77
CA LEU A 24 8.28 20.62 -24.95
C LEU A 24 7.31 20.23 -23.82
N GLU A 25 6.32 19.39 -24.09
CA GLU A 25 5.41 18.86 -23.08
C GLU A 25 6.15 18.10 -21.98
N ARG A 26 7.17 17.31 -22.36
CA ARG A 26 8.00 16.56 -21.42
C ARG A 26 8.95 17.43 -20.59
N ALA A 27 9.16 18.68 -21.00
CA ALA A 27 9.95 19.64 -20.21
C ALA A 27 9.17 20.14 -18.97
N GLU A 28 7.83 20.01 -19.00
CA GLU A 28 6.98 20.29 -17.84
C GLU A 28 6.68 18.99 -17.08
N ILE A 29 7.39 18.76 -15.98
CA ILE A 29 7.24 17.55 -15.17
C ILE A 29 6.18 17.77 -14.10
N LYS A 30 5.09 17.01 -14.18
CA LYS A 30 3.96 17.07 -13.23
C LYS A 30 3.94 15.83 -12.36
N ALA A 31 3.50 16.01 -11.10
CA ALA A 31 3.22 14.88 -10.23
C ALA A 31 2.06 14.04 -10.82
N PRO A 32 2.22 12.72 -10.97
CA PRO A 32 1.20 11.85 -11.57
C PRO A 32 0.00 11.60 -10.64
N TYR A 33 0.12 11.91 -9.35
CA TYR A 33 -0.92 11.76 -8.34
C TYR A 33 -0.72 12.76 -7.19
N ALA A 34 -1.74 12.95 -6.37
CA ALA A 34 -1.64 13.76 -5.15
C ALA A 34 -0.72 13.07 -4.14
N GLY A 35 0.33 13.75 -3.69
CA GLY A 35 1.35 13.15 -2.84
C GLY A 35 2.22 14.19 -2.15
N ARG A 36 3.17 13.68 -1.36
CA ARG A 36 4.24 14.49 -0.76
C ARG A 36 5.58 14.16 -1.39
N VAL A 37 6.41 15.17 -1.54
CA VAL A 37 7.80 14.99 -1.97
C VAL A 37 8.59 14.40 -0.80
N GLN A 38 9.20 13.25 -1.01
CA GLN A 38 10.06 12.56 -0.05
C GLN A 38 11.50 13.04 -0.18
N SER A 39 11.99 13.13 -1.41
CA SER A 39 13.35 13.54 -1.73
C SER A 39 13.36 14.41 -2.97
N LYS A 40 14.28 15.35 -3.01
CA LYS A 40 14.66 16.13 -4.20
C LYS A 40 16.09 15.76 -4.55
N GLU A 41 16.34 15.34 -5.79
CA GLU A 41 17.64 14.83 -6.22
C GLU A 41 18.34 15.77 -7.21
N VAL A 42 17.67 16.86 -7.60
CA VAL A 42 18.21 17.87 -8.53
C VAL A 42 17.96 19.28 -8.03
N ASP A 43 18.85 20.20 -8.39
CA ASP A 43 18.74 21.63 -8.05
C ASP A 43 18.53 22.51 -9.28
N ILE A 44 18.10 23.75 -9.03
CA ILE A 44 17.93 24.75 -10.08
C ILE A 44 19.29 25.04 -10.75
N GLY A 45 19.31 24.99 -12.06
CA GLY A 45 20.54 25.19 -12.85
C GLY A 45 21.33 23.92 -13.09
N GLN A 46 20.91 22.78 -12.52
CA GLN A 46 21.54 21.50 -12.79
C GLN A 46 21.08 20.94 -14.15
N PHE A 47 22.03 20.44 -14.92
CA PHE A 47 21.71 19.72 -16.14
C PHE A 47 21.16 18.33 -15.79
N VAL A 48 20.08 17.94 -16.46
CA VAL A 48 19.44 16.64 -16.29
C VAL A 48 19.30 15.95 -17.64
N SER A 49 19.50 14.65 -17.64
CA SER A 49 19.37 13.80 -18.81
C SER A 49 18.06 13.00 -18.75
N LYS A 50 17.65 12.47 -19.90
CA LYS A 50 16.51 11.58 -19.96
C LYS A 50 16.78 10.32 -19.16
N GLY A 51 15.95 10.07 -18.14
CA GLY A 51 16.07 8.94 -17.24
C GLY A 51 16.63 9.28 -15.86
N ASP A 52 17.12 10.52 -15.67
CA ASP A 52 17.56 10.96 -14.35
C ASP A 52 16.38 11.06 -13.38
N ARG A 53 16.64 10.67 -12.13
CA ARG A 53 15.68 10.80 -11.06
C ARG A 53 15.69 12.24 -10.55
N LEU A 54 14.52 12.88 -10.55
CA LEU A 54 14.40 14.29 -10.17
C LEU A 54 13.91 14.43 -8.73
N ALA A 55 12.93 13.63 -8.34
CA ALA A 55 12.33 13.63 -7.01
C ALA A 55 11.68 12.29 -6.71
N GLY A 56 11.60 11.93 -5.44
CA GLY A 56 10.76 10.85 -4.94
C GLY A 56 9.45 11.45 -4.38
N ILE A 57 8.32 10.90 -4.79
CA ILE A 57 7.00 11.25 -4.24
C ILE A 57 6.31 10.00 -3.70
N TYR A 58 5.49 10.16 -2.68
CA TYR A 58 4.63 9.10 -2.15
C TYR A 58 3.20 9.58 -2.01
N ALA A 59 2.26 8.67 -2.20
CA ALA A 59 0.84 8.92 -2.05
C ALA A 59 0.49 9.26 -0.59
N VAL A 60 -0.55 10.07 -0.39
CA VAL A 60 -0.99 10.51 0.94
C VAL A 60 -2.42 10.11 1.25
N ASP A 61 -3.12 9.52 0.30
CA ASP A 61 -4.50 9.06 0.39
C ASP A 61 -4.63 7.75 1.16
N SER A 62 -3.62 6.86 1.06
CA SER A 62 -3.61 5.62 1.81
C SER A 62 -2.19 5.17 2.17
N ALA A 63 -2.09 4.36 3.22
CA ALA A 63 -0.88 3.63 3.58
C ALA A 63 -1.18 2.13 3.59
N GLU A 64 -0.29 1.36 3.00
CA GLU A 64 -0.34 -0.10 3.06
C GLU A 64 0.66 -0.61 4.10
N ILE A 65 0.20 -1.51 4.94
CA ILE A 65 0.98 -2.14 6.00
C ILE A 65 1.02 -3.64 5.73
N ARG A 66 2.23 -4.16 5.60
CA ARG A 66 2.47 -5.58 5.42
C ARG A 66 2.55 -6.27 6.77
N LEU A 67 1.61 -7.17 7.03
CA LEU A 67 1.47 -7.88 8.29
C LEU A 67 1.83 -9.36 8.09
N PRO A 68 2.86 -9.87 8.76
CA PRO A 68 3.14 -11.30 8.76
C PRO A 68 2.14 -12.03 9.66
N LEU A 69 1.47 -13.04 9.12
CA LEU A 69 0.49 -13.85 9.81
C LEU A 69 0.90 -15.32 9.70
N PRO A 70 1.04 -16.06 10.82
CA PRO A 70 1.26 -17.50 10.79
C PRO A 70 0.15 -18.22 10.03
N ASP A 71 0.50 -19.28 9.30
CA ASP A 71 -0.47 -20.05 8.50
C ASP A 71 -1.58 -20.64 9.36
N GLU A 72 -1.29 -21.01 10.59
CA GLU A 72 -2.27 -21.51 11.56
C GLU A 72 -3.36 -20.49 11.91
N GLU A 73 -3.02 -19.21 11.95
CA GLU A 73 -3.96 -18.13 12.28
C GLU A 73 -4.90 -17.79 11.12
N LEU A 74 -4.54 -18.15 9.89
CA LEU A 74 -5.42 -17.96 8.73
C LEU A 74 -6.75 -18.73 8.86
N ALA A 75 -6.78 -19.80 9.65
CA ALA A 75 -8.01 -20.54 9.91
C ALA A 75 -9.07 -19.71 10.66
N TYR A 76 -8.65 -18.69 11.39
CA TYR A 76 -9.51 -17.87 12.25
C TYR A 76 -9.83 -16.51 11.65
N VAL A 77 -9.20 -16.14 10.54
CA VAL A 77 -9.35 -14.81 9.91
C VAL A 77 -9.87 -14.98 8.49
N ASP A 78 -10.85 -14.19 8.12
CA ASP A 78 -11.46 -14.23 6.78
C ASP A 78 -10.73 -13.29 5.83
N VAL A 79 -9.51 -13.68 5.42
CA VAL A 79 -8.68 -12.87 4.54
C VAL A 79 -8.98 -13.16 3.06
N PRO A 80 -8.92 -12.14 2.18
CA PRO A 80 -9.11 -12.34 0.75
C PRO A 80 -7.93 -13.13 0.15
N LEU A 81 -8.16 -14.39 -0.22
CA LEU A 81 -7.19 -15.29 -0.84
C LEU A 81 -7.29 -15.30 -2.37
N SER A 82 -7.91 -14.32 -2.99
CA SER A 82 -8.17 -14.30 -4.43
C SER A 82 -6.90 -14.08 -5.25
N TYR A 83 -6.51 -15.09 -6.00
CA TYR A 83 -5.36 -15.05 -6.93
C TYR A 83 -5.72 -14.54 -8.33
N ARG A 84 -7.01 -14.46 -8.71
CA ARG A 84 -7.46 -13.99 -10.02
C ARG A 84 -8.83 -13.32 -9.95
N GLY A 85 -8.90 -12.07 -10.47
CA GLY A 85 -10.14 -11.48 -11.01
C GLY A 85 -11.32 -11.27 -10.06
N GLY A 86 -11.17 -11.54 -8.79
CA GLY A 86 -12.15 -11.15 -7.80
C GLY A 86 -12.08 -9.64 -7.60
N GLY A 87 -13.22 -8.95 -7.72
CA GLY A 87 -13.30 -7.56 -7.33
C GLY A 87 -12.72 -7.34 -5.95
N ARG A 88 -12.41 -6.09 -5.61
CA ARG A 88 -11.87 -5.68 -4.29
C ARG A 88 -12.71 -6.32 -3.16
N GLN A 89 -12.35 -7.53 -2.76
CA GLN A 89 -12.94 -8.15 -1.58
C GLN A 89 -12.38 -7.41 -0.39
N THR A 90 -13.26 -6.80 0.37
CA THR A 90 -12.89 -6.09 1.58
C THR A 90 -12.75 -7.13 2.68
N GLY A 91 -11.53 -7.36 3.13
CA GLY A 91 -11.24 -8.25 4.25
C GLY A 91 -11.63 -7.66 5.61
N PRO A 92 -11.27 -8.32 6.70
CA PRO A 92 -11.62 -7.93 8.06
C PRO A 92 -11.01 -6.57 8.43
N PRO A 93 -11.62 -5.85 9.39
CA PRO A 93 -11.05 -4.65 9.97
C PRO A 93 -9.77 -4.98 10.75
N VAL A 94 -8.87 -4.02 10.78
CA VAL A 94 -7.59 -4.10 11.48
C VAL A 94 -7.43 -2.85 12.32
N THR A 95 -7.10 -3.04 13.59
CA THR A 95 -6.69 -1.96 14.47
C THR A 95 -5.16 -1.97 14.56
N LEU A 96 -4.53 -0.91 14.08
CA LEU A 96 -3.10 -0.70 14.21
C LEU A 96 -2.82 0.14 15.44
N SER A 97 -1.78 -0.19 16.18
CA SER A 97 -1.35 0.59 17.33
C SER A 97 0.17 0.78 17.33
N ALA A 98 0.61 1.95 17.77
CA ALA A 98 2.03 2.24 17.97
C ALA A 98 2.22 3.23 19.11
N ASP A 99 3.36 3.12 19.76
CA ASP A 99 3.80 4.09 20.74
C ASP A 99 4.60 5.20 20.05
N PHE A 100 4.11 6.44 20.17
CA PHE A 100 4.75 7.61 19.59
C PHE A 100 4.75 8.75 20.60
N ALA A 101 5.91 9.37 20.82
CA ALA A 101 6.10 10.45 21.81
C ALA A 101 5.57 10.10 23.21
N GLY A 102 5.77 8.85 23.65
CA GLY A 102 5.37 8.38 24.99
C GLY A 102 3.87 8.12 25.16
N ARG A 103 3.11 8.06 24.06
CA ARG A 103 1.67 7.76 24.07
C ARG A 103 1.33 6.71 23.03
N ARG A 104 0.39 5.82 23.39
CA ARG A 104 -0.15 4.84 22.46
C ARG A 104 -1.22 5.50 21.57
N HIS A 105 -1.07 5.31 20.27
CA HIS A 105 -1.99 5.81 19.25
C HIS A 105 -2.51 4.65 18.41
N THR A 106 -3.72 4.80 17.88
CA THR A 106 -4.38 3.78 17.08
C THR A 106 -4.86 4.33 15.75
N TRP A 107 -4.83 3.48 14.72
CA TRP A 107 -5.36 3.75 13.39
C TRP A 107 -6.24 2.59 12.97
N GLN A 108 -7.33 2.89 12.30
CA GLN A 108 -8.23 1.89 11.76
C GLN A 108 -7.89 1.62 10.30
N GLY A 109 -7.78 0.36 9.97
CA GLY A 109 -7.51 -0.10 8.63
C GLY A 109 -8.35 -1.30 8.27
N ARG A 110 -8.06 -1.89 7.12
CA ARG A 110 -8.76 -3.07 6.63
C ARG A 110 -7.82 -3.92 5.81
N VAL A 111 -7.90 -5.23 5.94
CA VAL A 111 -7.18 -6.15 5.05
C VAL A 111 -7.74 -5.98 3.64
N VAL A 112 -6.86 -5.77 2.68
CA VAL A 112 -7.23 -5.54 1.26
C VAL A 112 -6.78 -6.66 0.34
N ARG A 113 -5.72 -7.37 0.70
CA ARG A 113 -5.21 -8.50 -0.06
C ARG A 113 -4.27 -9.36 0.77
N THR A 114 -4.05 -10.56 0.29
CA THR A 114 -3.01 -11.47 0.76
C THR A 114 -1.93 -11.57 -0.32
N GLU A 115 -0.68 -11.58 0.07
CA GLU A 115 0.42 -11.86 -0.85
C GLU A 115 0.45 -13.35 -1.15
N SER A 116 0.70 -13.69 -2.42
CA SER A 116 0.62 -15.07 -2.93
C SER A 116 1.82 -15.94 -2.54
N GLU A 117 2.81 -15.37 -1.88
CA GLU A 117 4.04 -16.04 -1.50
C GLU A 117 4.02 -16.35 -0.01
N ILE A 118 4.22 -17.63 0.32
CA ILE A 118 4.45 -18.07 1.70
C ILE A 118 5.95 -18.12 1.88
N ASP A 119 6.46 -17.47 2.89
CA ASP A 119 7.87 -17.57 3.26
C ASP A 119 8.18 -19.01 3.73
N PRO A 120 9.02 -19.76 3.00
CA PRO A 120 9.24 -21.18 3.30
C PRO A 120 10.01 -21.41 4.61
N VAL A 121 10.67 -20.37 5.13
CA VAL A 121 11.48 -20.46 6.36
C VAL A 121 10.62 -20.15 7.57
N SER A 122 9.88 -19.05 7.54
CA SER A 122 9.05 -18.61 8.67
C SER A 122 7.65 -19.21 8.65
N ARG A 123 7.18 -19.75 7.51
CA ARG A 123 5.81 -20.21 7.24
C ARG A 123 4.77 -19.10 7.46
N MET A 124 5.16 -17.87 7.25
CA MET A 124 4.26 -16.74 7.36
C MET A 124 3.65 -16.38 6.01
N VAL A 125 2.37 -16.08 6.03
CA VAL A 125 1.63 -15.46 4.94
C VAL A 125 1.58 -13.97 5.21
N HIS A 126 1.87 -13.16 4.19
CA HIS A 126 1.78 -11.72 4.35
C HIS A 126 0.41 -11.24 3.90
N VAL A 127 -0.32 -10.62 4.80
CA VAL A 127 -1.54 -9.88 4.49
C VAL A 127 -1.23 -8.39 4.45
N VAL A 128 -1.91 -7.67 3.58
CA VAL A 128 -1.75 -6.23 3.43
C VAL A 128 -2.98 -5.54 3.94
N ALA A 129 -2.81 -4.71 4.95
CA ALA A 129 -3.83 -3.82 5.48
C ALA A 129 -3.68 -2.41 4.88
N GLU A 130 -4.79 -1.79 4.48
CA GLU A 130 -4.87 -0.41 4.00
C GLU A 130 -5.45 0.48 5.10
N VAL A 131 -4.76 1.57 5.40
CA VAL A 131 -5.27 2.68 6.22
C VAL A 131 -5.52 3.85 5.31
N ARG A 132 -6.74 4.36 5.28
CA ARG A 132 -7.08 5.55 4.52
C ARG A 132 -6.79 6.81 5.31
N ASP A 133 -6.39 7.86 4.59
CA ASP A 133 -6.05 9.16 5.19
C ASP A 133 -5.07 9.04 6.37
N PRO A 134 -3.93 8.33 6.21
CA PRO A 134 -3.02 8.00 7.31
C PRO A 134 -2.39 9.25 7.94
N TYR A 135 -2.38 10.36 7.22
CA TYR A 135 -1.78 11.63 7.63
C TYR A 135 -2.78 12.63 8.20
N VAL A 136 -4.08 12.32 8.15
CA VAL A 136 -5.14 13.17 8.69
C VAL A 136 -5.38 12.80 10.16
N PRO A 137 -5.53 13.75 11.07
CA PRO A 137 -5.73 13.47 12.51
C PRO A 137 -6.97 12.63 12.84
N GLY A 138 -7.95 12.53 11.92
CA GLY A 138 -9.21 11.84 12.16
C GLY A 138 -10.04 12.54 13.24
N SER A 139 -10.76 11.76 14.05
CA SER A 139 -11.55 12.26 15.17
C SER A 139 -10.70 12.72 16.38
N ASN A 140 -9.43 12.39 16.41
CA ASN A 140 -8.51 12.78 17.48
C ASN A 140 -7.43 13.75 16.93
N PRO A 141 -7.52 15.04 17.21
CA PRO A 141 -6.55 16.03 16.73
C PRO A 141 -5.11 15.80 17.21
N SER A 142 -4.95 15.07 18.31
CA SER A 142 -3.63 14.76 18.89
C SER A 142 -3.04 13.48 18.30
N ARG A 143 -3.72 12.79 17.38
CA ARG A 143 -3.18 11.60 16.74
C ARG A 143 -2.10 11.99 15.74
N PRO A 144 -0.88 11.46 15.87
CA PRO A 144 0.16 11.70 14.88
C PRO A 144 -0.18 11.04 13.56
N PRO A 145 0.40 11.51 12.44
CA PRO A 145 0.30 10.80 11.17
C PRO A 145 0.95 9.42 11.28
N LEU A 146 0.39 8.44 10.58
CA LEU A 146 1.00 7.13 10.43
C LEU A 146 2.17 7.25 9.44
N ALA A 147 3.36 7.51 9.97
CA ALA A 147 4.52 7.78 9.14
C ALA A 147 5.10 6.49 8.54
N ALA A 148 5.59 6.57 7.31
CA ALA A 148 6.31 5.46 6.69
C ALA A 148 7.55 5.09 7.52
N GLY A 149 7.74 3.79 7.76
CA GLY A 149 8.81 3.27 8.61
C GLY A 149 8.48 3.17 10.10
N MET A 150 7.27 3.53 10.51
CA MET A 150 6.80 3.32 11.89
C MET A 150 6.51 1.84 12.13
N PHE A 151 7.01 1.30 13.25
CA PHE A 151 6.62 -0.03 13.70
C PHE A 151 5.25 0.03 14.34
N VAL A 152 4.38 -0.88 13.93
CA VAL A 152 3.00 -0.97 14.42
C VAL A 152 2.69 -2.39 14.87
N GLU A 153 1.89 -2.51 15.90
CA GLU A 153 1.19 -3.74 16.26
C GLU A 153 -0.16 -3.74 15.56
N ALA A 154 -0.57 -4.90 15.05
CA ALA A 154 -1.85 -5.04 14.34
C ALA A 154 -2.73 -6.07 15.02
N GLU A 155 -3.96 -5.70 15.27
CA GLU A 155 -5.02 -6.57 15.74
C GLU A 155 -6.06 -6.73 14.61
N ILE A 156 -6.18 -7.95 14.07
CA ILE A 156 -7.10 -8.28 12.98
C ILE A 156 -8.33 -8.92 13.59
N GLU A 157 -9.53 -8.45 13.24
CA GLU A 157 -10.76 -9.08 13.67
C GLU A 157 -10.90 -10.49 13.08
N GLY A 158 -10.97 -11.49 13.95
CA GLY A 158 -11.19 -12.88 13.58
C GLY A 158 -12.67 -13.24 13.40
N ARG A 159 -12.89 -14.49 13.07
CA ARG A 159 -14.25 -15.04 12.97
C ARG A 159 -14.93 -15.13 14.34
N THR A 160 -16.16 -14.72 14.43
CA THR A 160 -16.97 -14.95 15.62
C THR A 160 -17.41 -16.40 15.65
N VAL A 161 -17.05 -17.11 16.70
CA VAL A 161 -17.50 -18.48 16.94
C VAL A 161 -18.64 -18.42 17.95
N THR A 162 -19.78 -19.02 17.58
CA THR A 162 -20.95 -19.15 18.45
C THR A 162 -21.01 -20.54 19.09
N ASP A 163 -21.79 -20.67 20.12
CA ASP A 163 -22.02 -21.96 20.82
C ASP A 163 -20.74 -22.60 21.39
N VAL A 164 -19.86 -21.74 21.90
CA VAL A 164 -18.63 -22.16 22.58
C VAL A 164 -18.71 -21.93 24.08
N VAL A 165 -18.07 -22.82 24.84
CA VAL A 165 -17.90 -22.66 26.28
C VAL A 165 -16.43 -22.36 26.56
N VAL A 166 -16.18 -21.23 27.21
CA VAL A 166 -14.82 -20.87 27.62
C VAL A 166 -14.51 -21.56 28.94
N LEU A 167 -13.51 -22.43 28.90
CA LEU A 167 -13.08 -23.18 30.08
C LEU A 167 -11.64 -22.75 30.45
N PRO A 168 -11.35 -22.58 31.74
CA PRO A 168 -9.98 -22.40 32.18
C PRO A 168 -9.17 -23.67 31.87
N TRP A 169 -7.90 -23.51 31.49
CA TRP A 169 -7.03 -24.64 31.13
C TRP A 169 -6.96 -25.71 32.23
N ALA A 170 -7.08 -25.32 33.49
CA ALA A 170 -7.09 -26.23 34.63
C ALA A 170 -8.33 -27.14 34.71
N ALA A 171 -9.38 -26.85 33.96
CA ALA A 171 -10.59 -27.69 33.87
C ALA A 171 -10.45 -28.81 32.82
N LEU A 172 -9.39 -28.81 32.03
CA LEU A 172 -9.11 -29.84 31.02
C LEU A 172 -8.35 -31.01 31.64
N ARG A 173 -8.89 -32.22 31.50
CA ARG A 173 -8.23 -33.48 31.82
C ARG A 173 -7.91 -34.25 30.55
N GLY A 174 -6.63 -34.42 30.26
CA GLY A 174 -6.24 -35.06 29.01
C GLY A 174 -6.54 -34.17 27.78
N ARG A 175 -6.99 -34.77 26.69
CA ARG A 175 -7.28 -34.08 25.42
C ARG A 175 -8.75 -33.75 25.19
N ASP A 176 -9.67 -34.43 25.89
CA ASP A 176 -11.09 -34.47 25.54
C ASP A 176 -12.04 -34.56 26.75
N GLN A 177 -11.55 -34.43 27.97
CA GLN A 177 -12.38 -34.48 29.18
C GLN A 177 -12.32 -33.17 29.95
N VAL A 178 -13.49 -32.75 30.43
CA VAL A 178 -13.67 -31.58 31.28
C VAL A 178 -14.09 -32.07 32.67
N LEU A 179 -13.54 -31.42 33.69
CA LEU A 179 -13.92 -31.63 35.09
C LEU A 179 -15.22 -30.86 35.43
#